data_448af494e84ed7410799149c0b6e51f7
#
_entry.id   448af494e84ed7410799149c0b6e51f7
#
_cell.length_a   1.000
_cell.length_b   1.000
_cell.length_c   1.000
_cell.angle_alpha   90.00
_cell.angle_beta   90.00
_cell.angle_gamma   90.00
#
_symmetry.space_group_name_H-M   'P 1'
#
loop_
_entity.id
_entity.type
_entity.pdbx_description
1 polymer ?
#
loop_
_entity_poly.entity_id
_entity_poly.type
_entity_poly.pdbx_seq_one_letter_code
_entity_poly.pdbx_strand_id
1 'polypeptide(L)'
;KETGRQLVECPLLKEDEHYKMDIELFENKILTENVKVFILCSPHNPVGRVWTKKELQAVLDICKKYGVYVIADEIHQDIIMSGYEKVTAATCGNYDEYLITLTSASKSFNIAGFQCAYAIIPNDKMREDYDRLAKKLHFTEGNSFSYIATQAVYEHGRPWLESVCNIVESNYYYLKNELKKVMPKVKIAPLEGTYLAWLDMSDYEIPKRMKEAILDKCHLAVDFGELFGGEEYKSHIRLNLATSRENIEEVVKRLQLIK
;
A
#
# COMPACT_ATOMS: atom_id res chain seq x y z
N LYS A 1 -4.59 8.44 -18.66
CA LYS A 1 -4.91 9.22 -19.89
C LYS A 1 -4.00 8.80 -21.04
N GLU A 2 -2.69 8.65 -20.83
CA GLU A 2 -1.73 8.30 -21.89
C GLU A 2 -1.98 6.94 -22.55
N THR A 3 -2.50 5.99 -21.81
CA THR A 3 -2.80 4.63 -22.33
C THR A 3 -4.21 4.50 -22.91
N GLY A 4 -5.02 5.56 -22.92
CA GLY A 4 -6.41 5.56 -23.39
C GLY A 4 -7.37 4.78 -22.49
N ARG A 5 -6.95 4.41 -21.26
CA ARG A 5 -7.79 3.68 -20.30
C ARG A 5 -8.53 4.64 -19.38
N GLN A 6 -9.74 4.25 -18.99
CA GLN A 6 -10.52 4.96 -17.98
C GLN A 6 -10.28 4.33 -16.61
N LEU A 7 -10.04 5.17 -15.60
CA LEU A 7 -9.98 4.75 -14.22
C LEU A 7 -11.41 4.69 -13.63
N VAL A 8 -11.75 3.57 -13.02
CA VAL A 8 -12.96 3.40 -12.23
C VAL A 8 -12.55 3.23 -10.79
N GLU A 9 -12.96 4.15 -9.93
CA GLU A 9 -12.63 4.14 -8.52
C GLU A 9 -13.66 3.36 -7.72
N CYS A 10 -13.17 2.57 -6.77
CA CYS A 10 -13.97 1.83 -5.79
C CYS A 10 -13.41 2.14 -4.39
N PRO A 11 -13.90 3.19 -3.73
CA PRO A 11 -13.40 3.60 -2.43
C PRO A 11 -13.64 2.52 -1.37
N LEU A 12 -12.75 2.45 -0.38
CA LEU A 12 -12.93 1.59 0.78
C LEU A 12 -13.99 2.18 1.71
N LEU A 13 -14.78 1.32 2.34
CA LEU A 13 -15.65 1.71 3.44
C LEU A 13 -14.81 1.99 4.68
N LYS A 14 -15.04 3.14 5.30
CA LYS A 14 -14.43 3.50 6.58
C LYS A 14 -15.42 3.22 7.71
N GLU A 15 -15.05 2.34 8.63
CA GLU A 15 -15.77 2.06 9.86
C GLU A 15 -14.87 2.42 11.04
N ASP A 16 -15.16 3.55 11.69
CA ASP A 16 -14.29 4.19 12.70
C ASP A 16 -12.89 4.49 12.14
N GLU A 17 -11.87 3.78 12.61
CA GLU A 17 -10.48 3.89 12.14
C GLU A 17 -10.13 2.78 11.13
N HIS A 18 -11.00 1.78 10.92
CA HIS A 18 -10.78 0.64 10.04
C HIS A 18 -11.31 0.90 8.62
N TYR A 19 -10.66 0.25 7.66
CA TYR A 19 -11.05 0.29 6.25
C TYR A 19 -11.37 -1.11 5.75
N LYS A 20 -12.43 -1.24 4.95
CA LYS A 20 -12.89 -2.50 4.36
C LYS A 20 -13.15 -2.33 2.87
N MET A 21 -13.03 -3.41 2.11
CA MET A 21 -13.51 -3.44 0.74
C MET A 21 -15.04 -3.42 0.72
N ASP A 22 -15.63 -2.53 -0.08
CA ASP A 22 -17.06 -2.52 -0.37
C ASP A 22 -17.34 -3.53 -1.48
N ILE A 23 -17.68 -4.74 -1.10
CA ILE A 23 -17.88 -5.86 -2.04
C ILE A 23 -19.08 -5.63 -2.96
N GLU A 24 -20.15 -5.03 -2.44
CA GLU A 24 -21.37 -4.73 -3.22
C GLU A 24 -21.08 -3.63 -4.25
N LEU A 25 -20.46 -2.55 -3.84
CA LEU A 25 -20.03 -1.48 -4.74
C LEU A 25 -19.03 -2.01 -5.79
N PHE A 26 -18.09 -2.85 -5.38
CA PHE A 26 -17.10 -3.44 -6.26
C PHE A 26 -17.73 -4.27 -7.38
N GLU A 27 -18.65 -5.18 -7.03
CA GLU A 27 -19.38 -5.99 -8.03
C GLU A 27 -20.24 -5.10 -8.95
N ASN A 28 -20.94 -4.11 -8.38
CA ASN A 28 -21.75 -3.18 -9.16
C ASN A 28 -20.91 -2.37 -10.16
N LYS A 29 -19.74 -1.85 -9.74
CA LYS A 29 -18.82 -1.13 -10.63
C LYS A 29 -18.33 -2.00 -11.79
N ILE A 30 -18.00 -3.26 -11.53
CA ILE A 30 -17.61 -4.20 -12.59
C ILE A 30 -18.73 -4.35 -13.62
N LEU A 31 -19.98 -4.48 -13.18
CA LEU A 31 -21.13 -4.66 -14.04
C LEU A 31 -21.48 -3.41 -14.86
N THR A 32 -21.45 -2.24 -14.23
CA THR A 32 -21.95 -1.00 -14.86
C THR A 32 -20.89 -0.26 -15.68
N GLU A 33 -19.59 -0.37 -15.31
CA GLU A 33 -18.51 0.40 -15.91
C GLU A 33 -17.64 -0.41 -16.88
N ASN A 34 -18.04 -1.67 -17.20
CA ASN A 34 -17.29 -2.55 -18.11
C ASN A 34 -15.80 -2.70 -17.74
N VAL A 35 -15.52 -2.87 -16.44
CA VAL A 35 -14.16 -3.01 -15.91
C VAL A 35 -13.47 -4.24 -16.52
N LYS A 36 -12.23 -4.10 -16.93
CA LYS A 36 -11.43 -5.20 -17.53
C LYS A 36 -10.26 -5.62 -16.66
N VAL A 37 -9.77 -4.71 -15.82
CA VAL A 37 -8.61 -4.96 -14.96
C VAL A 37 -8.88 -4.37 -13.60
N PHE A 38 -8.64 -5.15 -12.55
CA PHE A 38 -8.62 -4.71 -11.16
C PHE A 38 -7.16 -4.66 -10.66
N ILE A 39 -6.76 -3.56 -10.08
CA ILE A 39 -5.45 -3.42 -9.41
C ILE A 39 -5.69 -3.58 -7.92
N LEU A 40 -5.23 -4.70 -7.38
CA LEU A 40 -5.32 -5.04 -5.96
C LEU A 40 -4.02 -4.66 -5.25
N CYS A 41 -4.08 -3.81 -4.24
CA CYS A 41 -2.94 -3.47 -3.37
C CYS A 41 -3.02 -4.30 -2.07
N SER A 42 -2.02 -5.16 -1.81
CA SER A 42 -2.03 -6.12 -0.68
C SER A 42 -0.61 -6.39 -0.16
N PRO A 43 -0.21 -5.96 1.05
CA PRO A 43 -0.91 -5.07 1.99
C PRO A 43 -1.25 -3.71 1.40
N HIS A 44 -2.34 -3.11 1.88
CA HIS A 44 -2.90 -1.92 1.27
C HIS A 44 -2.21 -0.63 1.73
N ASN A 45 -1.68 0.10 0.80
CA ASN A 45 -1.16 1.46 0.96
C ASN A 45 -2.20 2.46 0.40
N PRO A 46 -2.65 3.47 1.16
CA PRO A 46 -1.99 4.04 2.36
C PRO A 46 -2.51 3.54 3.72
N VAL A 47 -3.63 2.80 3.77
CA VAL A 47 -4.36 2.53 5.03
C VAL A 47 -3.77 1.44 5.92
N GLY A 48 -2.72 0.74 5.46
CA GLY A 48 -1.99 -0.25 6.25
C GLY A 48 -2.72 -1.59 6.47
N ARG A 49 -3.79 -1.90 5.69
CA ARG A 49 -4.55 -3.15 5.83
C ARG A 49 -3.78 -4.35 5.29
N VAL A 50 -3.87 -5.46 6.01
CA VAL A 50 -3.51 -6.81 5.54
C VAL A 50 -4.80 -7.57 5.30
N TRP A 51 -5.15 -7.76 4.03
CA TRP A 51 -6.39 -8.43 3.68
C TRP A 51 -6.38 -9.90 4.10
N THR A 52 -7.44 -10.34 4.74
CA THR A 52 -7.64 -11.75 5.08
C THR A 52 -7.88 -12.59 3.82
N LYS A 53 -7.63 -13.89 3.91
CA LYS A 53 -7.94 -14.82 2.82
C LYS A 53 -9.39 -14.70 2.35
N LYS A 54 -10.34 -14.51 3.28
CA LYS A 54 -11.77 -14.38 2.96
C LYS A 54 -12.08 -13.09 2.19
N GLU A 55 -11.46 -11.96 2.56
CA GLU A 55 -11.61 -10.68 1.84
C GLU A 55 -11.04 -10.78 0.43
N LEU A 56 -9.86 -11.37 0.29
CA LEU A 56 -9.25 -11.59 -1.03
C LEU A 56 -10.08 -12.52 -1.90
N GLN A 57 -10.55 -13.64 -1.36
CA GLN A 57 -11.41 -14.58 -2.11
C GLN A 57 -12.66 -13.88 -2.62
N ALA A 58 -13.30 -13.03 -1.81
CA ALA A 58 -14.54 -12.35 -2.23
C ALA A 58 -14.35 -11.50 -3.49
N VAL A 59 -13.29 -10.70 -3.58
CA VAL A 59 -13.03 -9.87 -4.78
C VAL A 59 -12.49 -10.69 -5.95
N LEU A 60 -11.67 -11.72 -5.69
CA LEU A 60 -11.11 -12.58 -6.72
C LEU A 60 -12.19 -13.45 -7.39
N ASP A 61 -13.16 -13.96 -6.62
CA ASP A 61 -14.30 -14.71 -7.14
C ASP A 61 -15.19 -13.85 -8.04
N ILE A 62 -15.42 -12.60 -7.66
CA ILE A 62 -16.14 -11.64 -8.51
C ILE A 62 -15.36 -11.38 -9.81
N CYS A 63 -14.05 -11.12 -9.71
CA CYS A 63 -13.22 -10.92 -10.90
C CYS A 63 -13.27 -12.14 -11.84
N LYS A 64 -13.13 -13.35 -11.29
CA LYS A 64 -13.23 -14.60 -12.05
C LYS A 64 -14.61 -14.76 -12.70
N LYS A 65 -15.68 -14.49 -11.96
CA LYS A 65 -17.07 -14.58 -12.44
C LYS A 65 -17.32 -13.71 -13.68
N TYR A 66 -16.73 -12.52 -13.72
CA TYR A 66 -16.94 -11.54 -14.78
C TYR A 66 -15.80 -11.42 -15.79
N GLY A 67 -14.77 -12.26 -15.70
CA GLY A 67 -13.62 -12.26 -16.60
C GLY A 67 -12.76 -11.01 -16.49
N VAL A 68 -12.63 -10.46 -15.27
CA VAL A 68 -11.78 -9.30 -14.95
C VAL A 68 -10.39 -9.79 -14.58
N TYR A 69 -9.37 -9.29 -15.24
CA TYR A 69 -7.98 -9.58 -14.88
C TYR A 69 -7.59 -8.86 -13.59
N VAL A 70 -6.79 -9.51 -12.77
CA VAL A 70 -6.30 -8.95 -11.50
C VAL A 70 -4.80 -8.75 -11.56
N ILE A 71 -4.34 -7.56 -11.23
CA ILE A 71 -2.93 -7.28 -10.97
C ILE A 71 -2.79 -7.06 -9.47
N ALA A 72 -2.27 -8.07 -8.76
CA ALA A 72 -2.02 -7.98 -7.33
C ALA A 72 -0.64 -7.35 -7.10
N ASP A 73 -0.63 -6.10 -6.64
CA ASP A 73 0.57 -5.42 -6.17
C ASP A 73 0.83 -5.83 -4.71
N GLU A 74 1.75 -6.77 -4.54
CA GLU A 74 2.15 -7.34 -3.24
C GLU A 74 3.54 -6.84 -2.80
N ILE A 75 3.96 -5.66 -3.25
CA ILE A 75 5.31 -5.13 -2.96
C ILE A 75 5.59 -4.95 -1.46
N HIS A 76 4.57 -4.80 -0.64
CA HIS A 76 4.67 -4.68 0.83
C HIS A 76 4.48 -6.01 1.57
N GLN A 77 4.39 -7.13 0.88
CA GLN A 77 3.96 -8.43 1.43
C GLN A 77 4.78 -8.97 2.61
N ASP A 78 6.03 -8.53 2.78
CA ASP A 78 6.90 -9.03 3.84
C ASP A 78 6.89 -8.13 5.10
N ILE A 79 6.25 -6.96 5.01
CA ILE A 79 6.18 -5.98 6.10
C ILE A 79 4.82 -6.12 6.78
N ILE A 80 4.73 -7.08 7.71
CA ILE A 80 3.52 -7.45 8.41
C ILE A 80 3.75 -7.26 9.92
N MET A 81 2.79 -6.62 10.59
CA MET A 81 2.86 -6.35 12.03
C MET A 81 2.46 -7.57 12.85
N SER A 82 2.84 -7.59 14.11
CA SER A 82 2.53 -8.68 15.06
C SER A 82 1.03 -8.94 15.14
N GLY A 83 0.65 -10.23 15.10
CA GLY A 83 -0.75 -10.64 15.16
C GLY A 83 -1.50 -10.68 13.81
N TYR A 84 -0.86 -10.27 12.72
CA TYR A 84 -1.41 -10.39 11.37
C TYR A 84 -0.67 -11.43 10.55
N GLU A 85 -1.35 -12.00 9.58
CA GLU A 85 -0.81 -13.07 8.74
C GLU A 85 -0.77 -12.61 7.29
N LYS A 86 0.40 -12.79 6.66
CA LYS A 86 0.57 -12.56 5.21
C LYS A 86 -0.30 -13.52 4.42
N VAL A 87 -1.11 -12.97 3.54
CA VAL A 87 -1.90 -13.75 2.57
C VAL A 87 -1.58 -13.25 1.15
N THR A 88 -1.07 -14.16 0.33
CA THR A 88 -0.83 -13.91 -1.10
C THR A 88 -2.09 -14.24 -1.90
N ALA A 89 -2.52 -13.35 -2.78
CA ALA A 89 -3.72 -13.53 -3.60
C ALA A 89 -3.71 -14.85 -4.39
N ALA A 90 -2.56 -15.23 -4.93
CA ALA A 90 -2.38 -16.49 -5.67
C ALA A 90 -2.65 -17.75 -4.84
N THR A 91 -2.58 -17.69 -3.49
CA THR A 91 -2.85 -18.82 -2.60
C THR A 91 -4.31 -18.90 -2.14
N CYS A 92 -5.14 -17.95 -2.52
CA CYS A 92 -6.54 -17.88 -2.08
C CYS A 92 -7.47 -18.85 -2.82
N GLY A 93 -7.08 -19.31 -4.01
CA GLY A 93 -7.89 -20.21 -4.82
C GLY A 93 -7.24 -20.47 -6.17
N ASN A 94 -8.03 -20.96 -7.14
CA ASN A 94 -7.57 -21.15 -8.52
C ASN A 94 -7.99 -19.94 -9.37
N TYR A 95 -7.06 -18.97 -9.51
CA TYR A 95 -7.23 -17.73 -10.27
C TYR A 95 -6.17 -17.56 -11.37
N ASP A 96 -5.40 -18.59 -11.68
CA ASP A 96 -4.25 -18.58 -12.59
C ASP A 96 -4.55 -17.96 -13.96
N GLU A 97 -5.79 -18.15 -14.44
CA GLU A 97 -6.25 -17.60 -15.73
C GLU A 97 -6.43 -16.07 -15.73
N TYR A 98 -6.51 -15.44 -14.54
CA TYR A 98 -6.86 -14.03 -14.42
C TYR A 98 -5.90 -13.23 -13.55
N LEU A 99 -4.96 -13.87 -12.84
CA LEU A 99 -4.13 -13.23 -11.82
C LEU A 99 -2.68 -13.05 -12.27
N ILE A 100 -2.18 -11.84 -12.08
CA ILE A 100 -0.76 -11.49 -12.15
C ILE A 100 -0.37 -10.96 -10.78
N THR A 101 0.67 -11.53 -10.16
CA THR A 101 1.23 -11.00 -8.91
C THR A 101 2.51 -10.24 -9.20
N LEU A 102 2.57 -8.99 -8.72
CA LEU A 102 3.75 -8.14 -8.82
C LEU A 102 4.37 -7.99 -7.44
N THR A 103 5.67 -8.18 -7.33
CA THR A 103 6.39 -7.99 -6.07
C THR A 103 7.86 -7.64 -6.27
N SER A 104 8.53 -7.26 -5.18
CA SER A 104 9.94 -6.85 -5.20
C SER A 104 10.51 -6.89 -3.79
N ALA A 105 11.80 -7.12 -3.67
CA ALA A 105 12.56 -6.95 -2.43
C ALA A 105 12.73 -5.47 -2.01
N SER A 106 12.38 -4.52 -2.89
CA SER A 106 12.73 -3.11 -2.73
C SER A 106 12.11 -2.43 -1.51
N LYS A 107 10.88 -2.78 -1.13
CA LYS A 107 10.24 -2.20 0.06
C LYS A 107 10.67 -2.92 1.33
N SER A 108 10.74 -4.24 1.27
CA SER A 108 11.12 -5.08 2.42
C SER A 108 12.54 -4.82 2.90
N PHE A 109 13.46 -4.47 1.98
CA PHE A 109 14.90 -4.35 2.28
C PHE A 109 15.51 -2.98 1.93
N ASN A 110 14.66 -1.98 1.67
CA ASN A 110 15.10 -0.60 1.34
C ASN A 110 16.08 -0.53 0.16
N ILE A 111 15.88 -1.34 -0.87
CA ILE A 111 16.74 -1.41 -2.06
C ILE A 111 16.05 -0.93 -3.34
N ALA A 112 15.09 -0.02 -3.22
CA ALA A 112 14.33 0.51 -4.36
C ALA A 112 15.21 1.13 -5.45
N GLY A 113 16.37 1.67 -5.10
CA GLY A 113 17.34 2.24 -6.04
C GLY A 113 17.89 1.25 -7.07
N PHE A 114 17.82 -0.05 -6.81
CA PHE A 114 18.20 -1.09 -7.77
C PHE A 114 17.14 -1.37 -8.84
N GLN A 115 15.90 -0.86 -8.66
CA GLN A 115 14.80 -0.95 -9.65
C GLN A 115 14.55 -2.39 -10.14
N CYS A 116 14.54 -3.36 -9.23
CA CYS A 116 14.28 -4.76 -9.53
C CYS A 116 12.93 -5.19 -8.98
N ALA A 117 12.05 -5.62 -9.86
CA ALA A 117 10.77 -6.21 -9.52
C ALA A 117 10.52 -7.44 -10.40
N TYR A 118 9.62 -8.30 -10.00
CA TYR A 118 9.24 -9.47 -10.77
C TYR A 118 7.73 -9.68 -10.77
N ALA A 119 7.26 -10.27 -11.86
CA ALA A 119 5.87 -10.66 -12.04
C ALA A 119 5.76 -12.19 -12.02
N ILE A 120 4.79 -12.70 -11.28
CA ILE A 120 4.41 -14.12 -11.28
C ILE A 120 3.14 -14.24 -12.13
N ILE A 121 3.25 -14.90 -13.27
CA ILE A 121 2.19 -15.03 -14.27
C ILE A 121 2.02 -16.52 -14.58
N PRO A 122 1.10 -17.23 -13.89
CA PRO A 122 0.88 -18.66 -14.09
C PRO A 122 0.35 -18.99 -15.50
N ASN A 123 -0.57 -18.19 -16.04
CA ASN A 123 -1.14 -18.40 -17.37
C ASN A 123 -0.11 -18.20 -18.47
N ASP A 124 0.11 -19.25 -19.28
CA ASP A 124 1.12 -19.26 -20.34
C ASP A 124 0.89 -18.16 -21.39
N LYS A 125 -0.35 -17.98 -21.79
CA LYS A 125 -0.70 -16.97 -22.80
C LYS A 125 -0.46 -15.55 -22.32
N MET A 126 -0.85 -15.23 -21.09
CA MET A 126 -0.56 -13.91 -20.48
C MET A 126 0.94 -13.69 -20.33
N ARG A 127 1.70 -14.73 -19.95
CA ARG A 127 3.15 -14.65 -19.78
C ARG A 127 3.85 -14.40 -21.12
N GLU A 128 3.45 -15.11 -22.18
CA GLU A 128 3.98 -14.86 -23.53
C GLU A 128 3.68 -13.45 -24.02
N ASP A 129 2.47 -12.93 -23.78
CA ASP A 129 2.09 -11.57 -24.18
C ASP A 129 2.88 -10.52 -23.38
N TYR A 130 3.10 -10.76 -22.07
CA TYR A 130 3.94 -9.94 -21.22
C TYR A 130 5.40 -9.93 -21.73
N ASP A 131 5.98 -11.09 -21.95
CA ASP A 131 7.36 -11.24 -22.42
C ASP A 131 7.59 -10.57 -23.77
N ARG A 132 6.63 -10.72 -24.68
CA ARG A 132 6.68 -10.06 -25.98
C ARG A 132 6.69 -8.54 -25.84
N LEU A 133 5.85 -7.99 -24.97
CA LEU A 133 5.80 -6.55 -24.72
C LEU A 133 7.07 -6.07 -24.00
N ALA A 134 7.52 -6.77 -22.99
CA ALA A 134 8.72 -6.44 -22.22
C ALA A 134 9.97 -6.40 -23.13
N LYS A 135 10.11 -7.40 -24.02
CA LYS A 135 11.18 -7.42 -25.05
C LYS A 135 11.09 -6.24 -25.99
N LYS A 136 9.88 -5.90 -26.46
CA LYS A 136 9.66 -4.76 -27.36
C LYS A 136 10.03 -3.41 -26.71
N LEU A 137 9.81 -3.29 -25.39
CA LEU A 137 10.09 -2.08 -24.62
C LEU A 137 11.49 -2.09 -23.99
N HIS A 138 12.30 -3.13 -24.23
CA HIS A 138 13.61 -3.32 -23.60
C HIS A 138 13.61 -3.32 -22.07
N PHE A 139 12.56 -3.87 -21.46
CA PHE A 139 12.44 -4.05 -20.00
C PHE A 139 12.90 -5.43 -19.50
N THR A 140 13.56 -6.20 -20.35
CA THR A 140 14.01 -7.55 -20.02
C THR A 140 15.35 -7.61 -19.31
N GLU A 141 16.09 -6.51 -19.34
CA GLU A 141 17.43 -6.44 -18.77
C GLU A 141 17.44 -5.52 -17.56
N GLY A 142 17.74 -6.10 -16.41
CA GLY A 142 17.93 -5.36 -15.17
C GLY A 142 19.36 -4.88 -14.99
N ASN A 143 19.59 -4.10 -13.96
CA ASN A 143 20.92 -3.75 -13.48
C ASN A 143 21.62 -4.99 -12.90
N SER A 144 22.86 -5.26 -13.27
CA SER A 144 23.63 -6.43 -12.81
C SER A 144 23.72 -6.56 -11.28
N PHE A 145 23.82 -5.44 -10.57
CA PHE A 145 23.83 -5.43 -9.10
C PHE A 145 22.45 -5.76 -8.49
N SER A 146 21.36 -5.50 -9.22
CA SER A 146 20.00 -5.73 -8.71
C SER A 146 19.72 -7.21 -8.47
N TYR A 147 20.23 -8.10 -9.34
CA TYR A 147 20.05 -9.55 -9.18
C TYR A 147 20.82 -10.08 -7.97
N ILE A 148 22.08 -9.67 -7.83
CA ILE A 148 22.93 -10.07 -6.69
C ILE A 148 22.36 -9.53 -5.38
N ALA A 149 21.92 -8.25 -5.36
CA ALA A 149 21.31 -7.65 -4.18
C ALA A 149 20.00 -8.35 -3.79
N THR A 150 19.13 -8.65 -4.77
CA THR A 150 17.87 -9.35 -4.53
C THR A 150 18.09 -10.73 -3.97
N GLN A 151 19.04 -11.48 -4.53
CA GLN A 151 19.42 -12.81 -4.03
C GLN A 151 19.94 -12.71 -2.59
N ALA A 152 20.89 -11.83 -2.34
CA ALA A 152 21.52 -11.68 -1.02
C ALA A 152 20.51 -11.32 0.08
N VAL A 153 19.55 -10.40 -0.19
CA VAL A 153 18.58 -10.01 0.82
C VAL A 153 17.54 -11.09 1.09
N TYR A 154 17.15 -11.89 0.10
CA TYR A 154 16.26 -13.03 0.33
C TYR A 154 16.96 -14.19 1.05
N GLU A 155 18.24 -14.41 0.80
CA GLU A 155 19.03 -15.46 1.48
C GLU A 155 19.41 -15.06 2.92
N HIS A 156 19.72 -13.78 3.18
CA HIS A 156 20.36 -13.35 4.43
C HIS A 156 19.66 -12.19 5.14
N GLY A 157 18.71 -11.51 4.51
CA GLY A 157 18.13 -10.26 5.02
C GLY A 157 17.05 -10.41 6.09
N ARG A 158 16.60 -11.63 6.41
CA ARG A 158 15.51 -11.86 7.35
C ARG A 158 15.70 -11.19 8.72
N PRO A 159 16.86 -11.25 9.39
CA PRO A 159 17.06 -10.60 10.68
C PRO A 159 16.94 -9.07 10.61
N TRP A 160 17.37 -8.50 9.49
CA TRP A 160 17.20 -7.06 9.21
C TRP A 160 15.72 -6.69 9.07
N LEU A 161 14.98 -7.45 8.29
CA LEU A 161 13.54 -7.21 8.08
C LEU A 161 12.75 -7.31 9.38
N GLU A 162 13.00 -8.33 10.20
CA GLU A 162 12.38 -8.49 11.52
C GLU A 162 12.68 -7.29 12.43
N SER A 163 13.92 -6.78 12.41
CA SER A 163 14.30 -5.59 13.15
C SER A 163 13.56 -4.34 12.66
N VAL A 164 13.40 -4.17 11.35
CA VAL A 164 12.64 -3.06 10.76
C VAL A 164 11.16 -3.14 11.14
N CYS A 165 10.53 -4.31 11.05
CA CYS A 165 9.13 -4.49 11.46
C CYS A 165 8.94 -4.12 12.94
N ASN A 166 9.85 -4.55 13.82
CA ASN A 166 9.80 -4.19 15.25
C ASN A 166 9.93 -2.67 15.48
N ILE A 167 10.82 -1.99 14.75
CA ILE A 167 10.97 -0.53 14.83
C ILE A 167 9.69 0.16 14.36
N VAL A 168 9.14 -0.25 13.23
CA VAL A 168 7.92 0.31 12.64
C VAL A 168 6.75 0.16 13.60
N GLU A 169 6.55 -1.05 14.14
CA GLU A 169 5.47 -1.33 15.09
C GLU A 169 5.62 -0.52 16.38
N SER A 170 6.82 -0.47 16.94
CA SER A 170 7.14 0.35 18.11
C SER A 170 6.90 1.85 17.85
N ASN A 171 7.27 2.36 16.69
CA ASN A 171 7.05 3.74 16.27
C ASN A 171 5.55 4.04 16.08
N TYR A 172 4.79 3.09 15.52
CA TYR A 172 3.34 3.22 15.39
C TYR A 172 2.65 3.38 16.75
N TYR A 173 2.94 2.51 17.69
CA TYR A 173 2.33 2.60 19.02
C TYR A 173 2.74 3.86 19.77
N TYR A 174 4.00 4.29 19.63
CA TYR A 174 4.45 5.55 20.21
C TYR A 174 3.68 6.74 19.59
N LEU A 175 3.65 6.85 18.25
CA LEU A 175 2.93 7.90 17.54
C LEU A 175 1.45 7.95 17.98
N LYS A 176 0.78 6.81 17.98
CA LYS A 176 -0.65 6.69 18.37
C LYS A 176 -0.87 7.16 19.80
N ASN A 177 -0.05 6.71 20.74
CA ASN A 177 -0.19 7.05 22.15
C ASN A 177 0.11 8.53 22.42
N GLU A 178 1.13 9.09 21.81
CA GLU A 178 1.47 10.49 22.02
C GLU A 178 0.48 11.44 21.32
N LEU A 179 0.05 11.13 20.10
CA LEU A 179 -0.97 11.94 19.43
C LEU A 179 -2.30 11.92 20.20
N LYS A 180 -2.67 10.79 20.80
CA LYS A 180 -3.87 10.73 21.65
C LYS A 180 -3.82 11.71 22.83
N LYS A 181 -2.61 12.00 23.37
CA LYS A 181 -2.44 12.97 24.49
C LYS A 181 -2.50 14.42 24.00
N VAL A 182 -1.84 14.70 22.88
CA VAL A 182 -1.59 16.08 22.44
C VAL A 182 -2.54 16.55 21.34
N MET A 183 -3.04 15.63 20.51
CA MET A 183 -3.99 15.87 19.41
C MET A 183 -5.09 14.78 19.40
N PRO A 184 -5.97 14.74 20.41
CA PRO A 184 -6.90 13.61 20.63
C PRO A 184 -7.95 13.42 19.54
N LYS A 185 -8.14 14.38 18.65
CA LYS A 185 -9.08 14.27 17.51
C LYS A 185 -8.43 13.64 16.25
N VAL A 186 -7.10 13.46 16.22
CA VAL A 186 -6.46 12.74 15.11
C VAL A 186 -6.84 11.27 15.18
N LYS A 187 -7.38 10.74 14.08
CA LYS A 187 -7.68 9.33 13.93
C LYS A 187 -6.54 8.66 13.16
N ILE A 188 -6.06 7.54 13.64
CA ILE A 188 -4.95 6.81 13.04
C ILE A 188 -5.43 5.40 12.71
N ALA A 189 -5.40 5.05 11.42
CA ALA A 189 -5.77 3.72 10.98
C ALA A 189 -4.89 2.66 11.65
N PRO A 190 -5.45 1.49 12.03
CA PRO A 190 -4.65 0.37 12.51
C PRO A 190 -3.59 -0.03 11.50
N LEU A 191 -2.35 -0.16 11.95
CA LEU A 191 -1.25 -0.62 11.13
C LEU A 191 -1.14 -2.13 11.21
N GLU A 192 -1.63 -2.82 10.19
CA GLU A 192 -1.59 -4.27 10.07
C GLU A 192 -0.37 -4.72 9.24
N GLY A 193 0.00 -3.90 8.25
CA GLY A 193 1.17 -4.09 7.39
C GLY A 193 1.66 -2.78 6.79
N THR A 194 2.71 -2.86 6.00
CA THR A 194 3.48 -1.72 5.50
C THR A 194 4.28 -1.01 6.61
N TYR A 195 5.01 0.04 6.27
CA TYR A 195 5.68 0.93 7.23
C TYR A 195 5.07 2.35 7.23
N LEU A 196 3.80 2.46 6.82
CA LEU A 196 3.15 3.72 6.51
C LEU A 196 1.94 3.93 7.43
N ALA A 197 1.96 4.98 8.24
CA ALA A 197 0.82 5.35 9.07
C ALA A 197 -0.11 6.31 8.32
N TRP A 198 -1.41 6.03 8.35
CA TRP A 198 -2.46 6.86 7.75
C TRP A 198 -3.22 7.61 8.82
N LEU A 199 -3.14 8.94 8.77
CA LEU A 199 -3.72 9.85 9.75
C LEU A 199 -4.84 10.66 9.14
N ASP A 200 -6.00 10.66 9.78
CA ASP A 200 -7.13 11.51 9.47
C ASP A 200 -7.20 12.67 10.48
N MET A 201 -7.08 13.87 9.98
CA MET A 201 -7.09 15.12 10.74
C MET A 201 -8.35 15.95 10.47
N SER A 202 -9.41 15.35 9.90
CA SER A 202 -10.62 16.04 9.48
C SER A 202 -11.39 16.72 10.63
N ASP A 203 -11.24 16.24 11.86
CA ASP A 203 -11.89 16.80 13.06
C ASP A 203 -11.15 18.05 13.62
N TYR A 204 -10.06 18.47 12.97
CA TYR A 204 -9.39 19.73 13.25
C TYR A 204 -9.76 20.79 12.22
N GLU A 205 -9.95 22.03 12.67
CA GLU A 205 -10.06 23.20 11.79
C GLU A 205 -8.68 23.53 11.18
N ILE A 206 -8.18 22.62 10.34
CA ILE A 206 -6.91 22.84 9.64
C ILE A 206 -7.18 23.91 8.57
N PRO A 207 -6.31 24.92 8.42
CA PRO A 207 -6.44 25.95 7.40
C PRO A 207 -6.73 25.33 6.03
N LYS A 208 -7.50 26.01 5.19
CA LYS A 208 -7.89 25.55 3.83
C LYS A 208 -6.73 25.02 2.98
N ARG A 209 -5.50 25.23 3.43
CA ARG A 209 -4.25 24.79 2.82
C ARG A 209 -3.47 23.91 3.80
N MET A 210 -3.94 22.67 3.99
CA MET A 210 -3.25 21.71 4.84
C MET A 210 -1.78 21.51 4.45
N LYS A 211 -1.48 21.53 3.16
CA LYS A 211 -0.10 21.42 2.66
C LYS A 211 0.79 22.51 3.21
N GLU A 212 0.34 23.77 3.17
CA GLU A 212 1.10 24.90 3.73
C GLU A 212 1.26 24.77 5.24
N ALA A 213 0.21 24.35 5.96
CA ALA A 213 0.31 24.17 7.41
C ALA A 213 1.33 23.08 7.78
N ILE A 214 1.34 21.96 7.09
CA ILE A 214 2.27 20.86 7.32
C ILE A 214 3.70 21.23 6.86
N LEU A 215 3.85 21.81 5.68
CA LEU A 215 5.17 22.14 5.13
C LEU A 215 5.77 23.37 5.80
N ASP A 216 5.01 24.47 5.91
CA ASP A 216 5.57 25.76 6.29
C ASP A 216 5.59 25.99 7.82
N LYS A 217 4.58 25.47 8.55
CA LYS A 217 4.55 25.60 10.02
C LYS A 217 5.20 24.40 10.72
N CYS A 218 4.85 23.18 10.29
CA CYS A 218 5.39 21.98 10.91
C CYS A 218 6.76 21.58 10.35
N HIS A 219 7.16 22.09 9.19
CA HIS A 219 8.38 21.68 8.49
C HIS A 219 8.49 20.16 8.34
N LEU A 220 7.36 19.52 7.99
CA LEU A 220 7.26 18.09 7.78
C LEU A 220 7.02 17.78 6.29
N ALA A 221 7.87 16.90 5.74
CA ALA A 221 7.66 16.32 4.43
C ALA A 221 6.86 15.02 4.58
N VAL A 222 5.61 15.03 4.11
CA VAL A 222 4.66 13.91 4.20
C VAL A 222 3.99 13.69 2.85
N ASP A 223 3.36 12.54 2.67
CA ASP A 223 2.43 12.37 1.55
C ASP A 223 1.03 12.81 1.95
N PHE A 224 0.41 13.62 1.10
CA PHE A 224 -0.93 14.16 1.34
C PHE A 224 -2.01 13.24 0.78
N GLY A 225 -3.14 13.17 1.50
CA GLY A 225 -4.21 12.25 1.17
C GLY A 225 -4.83 12.43 -0.21
N GLU A 226 -4.82 13.66 -0.74
CA GLU A 226 -5.28 13.95 -2.10
C GLU A 226 -4.59 13.11 -3.19
N LEU A 227 -3.37 12.64 -2.95
CA LEU A 227 -2.64 11.74 -3.88
C LEU A 227 -3.28 10.35 -3.99
N PHE A 228 -4.09 9.95 -3.01
CA PHE A 228 -4.63 8.60 -2.88
C PHE A 228 -6.13 8.51 -3.19
N GLY A 229 -6.88 9.59 -3.07
CA GLY A 229 -8.33 9.56 -3.29
C GLY A 229 -8.95 10.93 -3.56
N GLY A 230 -8.13 11.92 -3.96
CA GLY A 230 -8.62 13.25 -4.33
C GLY A 230 -9.06 14.10 -3.13
N GLU A 231 -9.94 15.06 -3.39
CA GLU A 231 -10.40 16.09 -2.44
C GLU A 231 -11.02 15.54 -1.14
N GLU A 232 -11.61 14.35 -1.19
CA GLU A 232 -12.20 13.71 -0.01
C GLU A 232 -11.16 13.43 1.08
N TYR A 233 -9.92 13.20 0.69
CA TYR A 233 -8.81 12.88 1.58
C TYR A 233 -7.87 14.06 1.86
N LYS A 234 -8.25 15.29 1.53
CA LYS A 234 -7.42 16.49 1.74
C LYS A 234 -6.99 16.74 3.19
N SER A 235 -7.74 16.19 4.14
CA SER A 235 -7.41 16.27 5.57
C SER A 235 -6.61 15.07 6.08
N HIS A 236 -6.13 14.20 5.18
CA HIS A 236 -5.34 13.04 5.55
C HIS A 236 -3.87 13.23 5.19
N ILE A 237 -3.00 12.62 5.98
CA ILE A 237 -1.56 12.51 5.69
C ILE A 237 -1.08 11.09 5.88
N ARG A 238 -0.04 10.71 5.14
CA ARG A 238 0.68 9.45 5.30
C ARG A 238 2.10 9.72 5.81
N LEU A 239 2.46 9.06 6.90
CA LEU A 239 3.78 9.15 7.52
C LEU A 239 4.56 7.85 7.32
N ASN A 240 5.87 7.98 7.03
CA ASN A 240 6.78 6.85 7.03
C ASN A 240 7.30 6.59 8.46
N LEU A 241 7.09 5.37 8.96
CA LEU A 241 7.50 4.94 10.31
C LEU A 241 8.84 4.19 10.34
N ALA A 242 9.40 3.83 9.18
CA ALA A 242 10.71 3.17 9.07
C ALA A 242 11.84 4.19 9.25
N THR A 243 11.90 4.78 10.42
CA THR A 243 12.87 5.82 10.81
C THR A 243 13.22 5.69 12.29
N SER A 244 14.13 6.51 12.79
CA SER A 244 14.48 6.50 14.20
C SER A 244 13.34 7.01 15.08
N ARG A 245 13.35 6.65 16.36
CA ARG A 245 12.38 7.10 17.37
C ARG A 245 12.35 8.62 17.49
N GLU A 246 13.51 9.24 17.50
CA GLU A 246 13.69 10.70 17.64
C GLU A 246 12.96 11.46 16.53
N ASN A 247 12.94 10.91 15.30
CA ASN A 247 12.20 11.53 14.20
C ASN A 247 10.68 11.46 14.46
N ILE A 248 10.18 10.39 15.03
CA ILE A 248 8.75 10.26 15.37
C ILE A 248 8.37 11.19 16.51
N GLU A 249 9.25 11.35 17.50
CA GLU A 249 9.09 12.33 18.60
C GLU A 249 8.98 13.75 18.04
N GLU A 250 9.86 14.09 17.12
CA GLU A 250 9.85 15.41 16.48
C GLU A 250 8.57 15.60 15.61
N VAL A 251 8.07 14.57 14.92
CA VAL A 251 6.79 14.61 14.19
C VAL A 251 5.66 14.97 15.15
N VAL A 252 5.54 14.28 16.29
CA VAL A 252 4.50 14.55 17.29
C VAL A 252 4.58 15.99 17.80
N LYS A 253 5.77 16.47 18.10
CA LYS A 253 6.01 17.83 18.58
C LYS A 253 5.61 18.88 17.53
N ARG A 254 5.96 18.66 16.26
CA ARG A 254 5.68 19.60 15.17
C ARG A 254 4.20 19.63 14.78
N LEU A 255 3.52 18.49 14.77
CA LEU A 255 2.09 18.44 14.46
C LEU A 255 1.25 19.28 15.44
N GLN A 256 1.69 19.47 16.68
CA GLN A 256 0.99 20.34 17.63
C GLN A 256 0.93 21.82 17.21
N LEU A 257 1.80 22.27 16.30
CA LEU A 257 1.82 23.66 15.82
C LEU A 257 0.58 24.02 14.98
N ILE A 258 -0.19 23.05 14.55
CA ILE A 258 -1.44 23.21 13.76
C ILE A 258 -2.69 22.81 14.53
N LYS A 259 -2.57 22.60 15.84
CA LYS A 259 -3.69 22.26 16.72
C LYS A 259 -4.70 23.38 16.85
#